data_d5a7732c0e85bb50cfd555a0f5d6f072
#
_entry.id   d5a7732c0e85bb50cfd555a0f5d6f072
#
_cell.length_a   1.000
_cell.length_b   1.000
_cell.length_c   1.000
_cell.angle_alpha   90.00
_cell.angle_beta   90.00
_cell.angle_gamma   90.00
#
_symmetry.space_group_name_H-M   'P 1'
#
loop_
_entity.id
_entity.type
_entity.pdbx_description
1 polymer ?
#
loop_
_entity_poly.entity_id
_entity_poly.type
_entity_poly.pdbx_seq_one_letter_code
_entity_poly.pdbx_strand_id
1 'polypeptide(L)'
;MKKSFRLIFVSLIILLLSSNSFASESASTAYLEGCKAFSRGEWNSAVFLLKKAASYSENDNPDTHYMMISAEIYAEDYKNALDDCEDFLRIFPESIYIPRIQYMKGKLLYNLGEYEKAIVVLSDFCHRNEDNELYPSALFYIAECLFTDYKYDEAEAIYERIVTQFPSSEKVNAAQYRIENIAQRSREEKLLYLLKQTGEEYLSAKEEYEKQLRLYNSDAINSTRDKLIETQQKNKDLEEQIKNLETQIETLKVEQLLYQRGLNANAAAEALENDASVNTEAAENTSTDEGKASEEDYNENEAVKILKAKAFLIQQLMNENNEAK
;
A
#
# COMPACT_ATOMS: atom_id res chain seq x y z
N MET A 1 52.60 -1.37 -63.25
CA MET A 1 51.41 -0.68 -62.64
C MET A 1 50.24 -1.57 -62.35
N LYS A 2 49.76 -2.49 -63.21
CA LYS A 2 48.59 -3.34 -62.94
C LYS A 2 48.75 -4.36 -61.77
N LYS A 3 49.95 -4.85 -61.46
CA LYS A 3 50.18 -5.78 -60.36
C LYS A 3 50.16 -5.08 -58.98
N SER A 4 50.70 -3.83 -58.89
CA SER A 4 50.66 -3.06 -57.62
C SER A 4 49.25 -2.63 -57.25
N PHE A 5 48.42 -2.31 -58.26
CA PHE A 5 47.02 -1.92 -57.99
C PHE A 5 46.18 -3.09 -57.47
N ARG A 6 46.42 -4.30 -57.97
CA ARG A 6 45.76 -5.53 -57.48
C ARG A 6 46.16 -5.87 -56.04
N LEU A 7 47.42 -5.67 -55.68
CA LEU A 7 47.90 -5.90 -54.30
C LEU A 7 47.31 -4.88 -53.30
N ILE A 8 47.18 -3.62 -53.70
CA ILE A 8 46.54 -2.58 -52.87
C ILE A 8 45.05 -2.87 -52.71
N PHE A 9 44.38 -3.32 -53.76
CA PHE A 9 42.94 -3.67 -53.70
C PHE A 9 42.65 -4.91 -52.84
N VAL A 10 43.50 -5.91 -52.88
CA VAL A 10 43.40 -7.10 -52.03
C VAL A 10 43.72 -6.76 -50.56
N SER A 11 44.71 -5.89 -50.30
CA SER A 11 44.97 -5.45 -48.92
C SER A 11 43.85 -4.61 -48.33
N LEU A 12 43.19 -3.79 -49.17
CA LEU A 12 42.01 -2.99 -48.74
C LEU A 12 40.79 -3.88 -48.40
N ILE A 13 40.58 -4.94 -49.21
CA ILE A 13 39.50 -5.93 -48.94
C ILE A 13 39.79 -6.73 -47.66
N ILE A 14 41.02 -7.13 -47.41
CA ILE A 14 41.43 -7.81 -46.18
C ILE A 14 41.25 -6.90 -44.96
N LEU A 15 41.54 -5.60 -45.09
CA LEU A 15 41.37 -4.60 -44.03
C LEU A 15 39.88 -4.36 -43.71
N LEU A 16 39.02 -4.38 -44.74
CA LEU A 16 37.56 -4.26 -44.57
C LEU A 16 36.93 -5.53 -43.94
N LEU A 17 37.49 -6.72 -44.23
CA LEU A 17 37.03 -7.97 -43.65
C LEU A 17 37.48 -8.14 -42.20
N SER A 18 38.66 -7.63 -41.83
CA SER A 18 39.13 -7.67 -40.43
C SER A 18 38.39 -6.73 -39.51
N SER A 19 37.89 -5.58 -39.99
CA SER A 19 37.10 -4.66 -39.17
C SER A 19 35.75 -5.23 -38.69
N ASN A 20 35.11 -6.05 -39.52
CA ASN A 20 33.86 -6.70 -39.15
C ASN A 20 34.05 -7.78 -38.07
N SER A 21 35.18 -8.49 -38.04
CA SER A 21 35.46 -9.52 -37.02
C SER A 21 35.69 -8.92 -35.62
N PHE A 22 36.37 -7.77 -35.55
CA PHE A 22 36.58 -7.07 -34.28
C PHE A 22 35.30 -6.47 -33.72
N ALA A 23 34.39 -5.99 -34.55
CA ALA A 23 33.09 -5.47 -34.11
C ALA A 23 32.19 -6.59 -33.57
N SER A 24 32.15 -7.75 -34.21
CA SER A 24 31.38 -8.92 -33.78
C SER A 24 31.88 -9.48 -32.47
N GLU A 25 33.20 -9.58 -32.26
CA GLU A 25 33.79 -10.05 -30.99
C GLU A 25 33.49 -9.09 -29.84
N SER A 26 33.50 -7.77 -30.05
CA SER A 26 33.17 -6.79 -29.04
C SER A 26 31.67 -6.76 -28.72
N ALA A 27 30.81 -6.99 -29.71
CA ALA A 27 29.36 -7.09 -29.55
C ALA A 27 28.99 -8.30 -28.68
N SER A 28 29.50 -9.48 -29.03
CA SER A 28 29.27 -10.73 -28.27
C SER A 28 29.80 -10.64 -26.84
N THR A 29 30.97 -10.01 -26.64
CA THR A 29 31.56 -9.82 -25.30
C THR A 29 30.67 -8.90 -24.45
N ALA A 30 30.22 -7.76 -24.98
CA ALA A 30 29.36 -6.82 -24.25
C ALA A 30 28.04 -7.47 -23.79
N TYR A 31 27.40 -8.25 -24.68
CA TYR A 31 26.19 -9.00 -24.35
C TYR A 31 26.41 -10.02 -23.23
N LEU A 32 27.44 -10.87 -23.37
CA LEU A 32 27.75 -11.89 -22.37
C LEU A 32 28.12 -11.28 -20.99
N GLU A 33 28.87 -10.20 -20.98
CA GLU A 33 29.19 -9.48 -19.74
C GLU A 33 27.94 -8.83 -19.13
N GLY A 34 27.06 -8.27 -19.95
CA GLY A 34 25.78 -7.75 -19.51
C GLY A 34 24.89 -8.82 -18.86
N CYS A 35 24.80 -10.00 -19.48
CA CYS A 35 24.06 -11.15 -18.91
C CYS A 35 24.69 -11.62 -17.59
N LYS A 36 26.02 -11.64 -17.49
CA LYS A 36 26.71 -12.00 -16.23
C LYS A 36 26.48 -10.97 -15.14
N ALA A 37 26.53 -9.68 -15.46
CA ALA A 37 26.23 -8.61 -14.51
C ALA A 37 24.77 -8.72 -14.03
N PHE A 38 23.84 -8.96 -14.95
CA PHE A 38 22.42 -9.20 -14.61
C PHE A 38 22.25 -10.37 -13.65
N SER A 39 22.88 -11.51 -13.93
CA SER A 39 22.80 -12.71 -13.09
C SER A 39 23.41 -12.54 -11.70
N ARG A 40 24.31 -11.55 -11.51
CA ARG A 40 24.91 -11.20 -10.22
C ARG A 40 24.16 -10.13 -9.46
N GLY A 41 23.09 -9.55 -10.05
CA GLY A 41 22.37 -8.42 -9.47
C GLY A 41 23.12 -7.09 -9.55
N GLU A 42 24.14 -6.99 -10.41
CA GLU A 42 24.91 -5.77 -10.66
C GLU A 42 24.14 -4.89 -11.66
N TRP A 43 22.95 -4.39 -11.25
CA TRP A 43 21.95 -3.83 -12.15
C TRP A 43 22.48 -2.66 -13.01
N ASN A 44 23.17 -1.68 -12.40
CA ASN A 44 23.73 -0.55 -13.13
C ASN A 44 24.78 -0.97 -14.15
N SER A 45 25.61 -1.97 -13.82
CA SER A 45 26.59 -2.54 -14.74
C SER A 45 25.90 -3.29 -15.88
N ALA A 46 24.84 -4.05 -15.56
CA ALA A 46 24.02 -4.76 -16.54
C ALA A 46 23.38 -3.78 -17.54
N VAL A 47 22.75 -2.69 -17.05
CA VAL A 47 22.16 -1.63 -17.90
C VAL A 47 23.22 -1.07 -18.85
N PHE A 48 24.37 -0.66 -18.34
CA PHE A 48 25.43 -0.09 -19.16
C PHE A 48 25.91 -1.06 -20.26
N LEU A 49 26.17 -2.31 -19.89
CA LEU A 49 26.70 -3.32 -20.81
C LEU A 49 25.64 -3.78 -21.84
N LEU A 50 24.39 -3.91 -21.43
CA LEU A 50 23.29 -4.28 -22.33
C LEU A 50 22.95 -3.12 -23.30
N LYS A 51 22.98 -1.85 -22.86
CA LYS A 51 22.87 -0.68 -23.75
C LYS A 51 23.99 -0.66 -24.77
N LYS A 52 25.23 -0.94 -24.33
CA LYS A 52 26.36 -1.08 -25.24
C LYS A 52 26.16 -2.26 -26.20
N ALA A 53 25.65 -3.39 -25.73
CA ALA A 53 25.37 -4.54 -26.59
C ALA A 53 24.31 -4.23 -27.65
N ALA A 54 23.19 -3.59 -27.25
CA ALA A 54 22.11 -3.19 -28.15
C ALA A 54 22.54 -2.16 -29.22
N SER A 55 23.63 -1.41 -28.99
CA SER A 55 24.19 -0.49 -30.00
C SER A 55 24.84 -1.21 -31.19
N TYR A 56 25.08 -2.52 -31.10
CA TYR A 56 25.57 -3.32 -32.19
C TYR A 56 24.38 -4.05 -32.86
N SER A 57 24.29 -3.96 -34.20
CA SER A 57 23.18 -4.53 -34.97
C SER A 57 22.96 -6.04 -34.75
N GLU A 58 24.01 -6.77 -34.38
CA GLU A 58 23.95 -8.20 -34.08
C GLU A 58 23.16 -8.50 -32.79
N ASN A 59 23.15 -7.59 -31.84
CA ASN A 59 22.50 -7.71 -30.54
C ASN A 59 21.31 -6.76 -30.39
N ASP A 60 20.94 -6.02 -31.41
CA ASP A 60 19.73 -5.19 -31.44
C ASP A 60 18.51 -6.08 -31.72
N ASN A 61 18.08 -6.79 -30.68
CA ASN A 61 17.01 -7.78 -30.75
C ASN A 61 16.14 -7.72 -29.48
N PRO A 62 14.91 -8.28 -29.52
CA PRO A 62 13.97 -8.24 -28.40
C PRO A 62 14.52 -8.77 -27.07
N ASP A 63 15.36 -9.81 -27.10
CA ASP A 63 15.90 -10.42 -25.86
C ASP A 63 16.82 -9.46 -25.13
N THR A 64 17.72 -8.79 -25.87
CA THR A 64 18.65 -7.80 -25.32
C THR A 64 17.91 -6.62 -24.71
N HIS A 65 16.94 -6.06 -25.43
CA HIS A 65 16.13 -4.95 -24.95
C HIS A 65 15.26 -5.33 -23.75
N TYR A 66 14.64 -6.52 -23.76
CA TYR A 66 13.89 -7.03 -22.62
C TYR A 66 14.77 -7.16 -21.35
N MET A 67 15.99 -7.71 -21.49
CA MET A 67 16.93 -7.81 -20.37
C MET A 67 17.39 -6.42 -19.88
N MET A 68 17.62 -5.48 -20.78
CA MET A 68 17.99 -4.11 -20.46
C MET A 68 16.90 -3.43 -19.65
N ILE A 69 15.66 -3.43 -20.13
CA ILE A 69 14.51 -2.87 -19.41
C ILE A 69 14.36 -3.54 -18.04
N SER A 70 14.53 -4.86 -17.97
CA SER A 70 14.47 -5.58 -16.69
C SER A 70 15.57 -5.13 -15.72
N ALA A 71 16.79 -4.91 -16.19
CA ALA A 71 17.89 -4.40 -15.39
C ALA A 71 17.63 -2.98 -14.89
N GLU A 72 17.06 -2.11 -15.72
CA GLU A 72 16.67 -0.75 -15.33
C GLU A 72 15.61 -0.73 -14.24
N ILE A 73 14.60 -1.63 -14.34
CA ILE A 73 13.58 -1.78 -13.30
C ILE A 73 14.20 -2.21 -11.97
N TYR A 74 15.14 -3.16 -11.98
CA TYR A 74 15.85 -3.59 -10.77
C TYR A 74 16.84 -2.55 -10.26
N ALA A 75 17.34 -1.67 -11.12
CA ALA A 75 18.15 -0.50 -10.75
C ALA A 75 17.29 0.66 -10.23
N GLU A 76 15.95 0.52 -10.22
CA GLU A 76 14.99 1.57 -9.88
C GLU A 76 15.06 2.81 -10.80
N ASP A 77 15.65 2.66 -11.98
CA ASP A 77 15.69 3.69 -13.02
C ASP A 77 14.38 3.67 -13.84
N TYR A 78 13.26 3.95 -13.15
CA TYR A 78 11.92 3.79 -13.70
C TYR A 78 11.63 4.68 -14.91
N LYS A 79 12.28 5.84 -14.97
CA LYS A 79 12.08 6.77 -16.09
C LYS A 79 12.68 6.23 -17.38
N ASN A 80 13.94 5.83 -17.35
CA ASN A 80 14.60 5.25 -18.52
C ASN A 80 13.94 3.92 -18.92
N ALA A 81 13.59 3.08 -17.94
CA ALA A 81 12.85 1.85 -18.20
C ALA A 81 11.48 2.10 -18.89
N LEU A 82 10.79 3.20 -18.56
CA LEU A 82 9.52 3.56 -19.21
C LEU A 82 9.75 3.98 -20.66
N ASP A 83 10.73 4.83 -20.91
CA ASP A 83 11.09 5.28 -22.25
C ASP A 83 11.52 4.07 -23.13
N ASP A 84 12.36 3.19 -22.57
CA ASP A 84 12.81 1.97 -23.27
C ASP A 84 11.67 0.95 -23.50
N CYS A 85 10.66 0.87 -22.61
CA CYS A 85 9.43 0.10 -22.86
C CYS A 85 8.64 0.65 -24.07
N GLU A 86 8.52 1.98 -24.19
CA GLU A 86 7.83 2.61 -25.32
C GLU A 86 8.54 2.37 -26.62
N ASP A 87 9.86 2.49 -26.61
CA ASP A 87 10.68 2.18 -27.78
C ASP A 87 10.59 0.70 -28.15
N PHE A 88 10.60 -0.22 -27.18
CA PHE A 88 10.43 -1.64 -27.43
C PHE A 88 9.11 -1.95 -28.15
N LEU A 89 7.99 -1.40 -27.64
CA LEU A 89 6.66 -1.61 -28.22
C LEU A 89 6.55 -1.07 -29.66
N ARG A 90 7.32 -0.03 -29.98
CA ARG A 90 7.38 0.58 -31.31
C ARG A 90 8.27 -0.21 -32.28
N ILE A 91 9.44 -0.68 -31.80
CA ILE A 91 10.48 -1.30 -32.63
C ILE A 91 10.20 -2.79 -32.87
N PHE A 92 9.66 -3.48 -31.86
CA PHE A 92 9.43 -4.94 -31.88
C PHE A 92 7.95 -5.33 -31.71
N PRO A 93 7.02 -4.86 -32.56
CA PRO A 93 5.57 -5.04 -32.36
C PRO A 93 5.11 -6.51 -32.41
N GLU A 94 5.90 -7.40 -33.03
CA GLU A 94 5.60 -8.84 -33.15
C GLU A 94 6.34 -9.70 -32.11
N SER A 95 7.00 -9.09 -31.12
CA SER A 95 7.76 -9.82 -30.11
C SER A 95 6.85 -10.57 -29.14
N ILE A 96 7.30 -11.75 -28.73
CA ILE A 96 6.64 -12.55 -27.66
C ILE A 96 6.60 -11.83 -26.31
N TYR A 97 7.47 -10.84 -26.12
CA TYR A 97 7.54 -10.03 -24.89
C TYR A 97 6.51 -8.91 -24.82
N ILE A 98 5.76 -8.64 -25.89
CA ILE A 98 4.77 -7.54 -25.95
C ILE A 98 3.85 -7.52 -24.74
N PRO A 99 3.17 -8.60 -24.33
CA PRO A 99 2.30 -8.58 -23.16
C PRO A 99 3.06 -8.22 -21.87
N ARG A 100 4.26 -8.79 -21.72
CA ARG A 100 5.08 -8.54 -20.52
C ARG A 100 5.58 -7.09 -20.47
N ILE A 101 6.01 -6.53 -21.60
CA ILE A 101 6.43 -5.12 -21.70
C ILE A 101 5.26 -4.16 -21.43
N GLN A 102 4.06 -4.47 -21.93
CA GLN A 102 2.86 -3.67 -21.63
C GLN A 102 2.55 -3.65 -20.13
N TYR A 103 2.61 -4.82 -19.49
CA TYR A 103 2.45 -4.92 -18.04
C TYR A 103 3.55 -4.13 -17.29
N MET A 104 4.83 -4.27 -17.69
CA MET A 104 5.96 -3.54 -17.10
C MET A 104 5.77 -2.04 -17.24
N LYS A 105 5.34 -1.55 -18.43
CA LYS A 105 5.00 -0.14 -18.66
C LYS A 105 3.96 0.37 -17.68
N GLY A 106 2.87 -0.38 -17.49
CA GLY A 106 1.83 -0.02 -16.53
C GLY A 106 2.32 0.03 -15.09
N LYS A 107 3.13 -0.96 -14.68
CA LYS A 107 3.76 -0.98 -13.35
C LYS A 107 4.76 0.16 -13.14
N LEU A 108 5.52 0.53 -14.18
CA LEU A 108 6.44 1.68 -14.13
C LEU A 108 5.70 3.00 -13.95
N LEU A 109 4.60 3.20 -14.67
CA LEU A 109 3.72 4.37 -14.49
C LEU A 109 3.18 4.46 -13.05
N TYR A 110 2.78 3.32 -12.47
CA TYR A 110 2.39 3.26 -11.05
C TYR A 110 3.54 3.71 -10.12
N ASN A 111 4.76 3.18 -10.32
CA ASN A 111 5.94 3.54 -9.52
C ASN A 111 6.34 5.02 -9.66
N LEU A 112 6.08 5.61 -10.82
CA LEU A 112 6.30 7.04 -11.08
C LEU A 112 5.18 7.95 -10.56
N GLY A 113 4.11 7.37 -9.99
CA GLY A 113 2.95 8.12 -9.48
C GLY A 113 1.97 8.57 -10.56
N GLU A 114 2.13 8.11 -11.81
CA GLU A 114 1.24 8.43 -12.93
C GLU A 114 0.04 7.48 -12.97
N TYR A 115 -0.76 7.48 -11.91
CA TYR A 115 -1.80 6.47 -11.64
C TYR A 115 -2.86 6.38 -12.74
N GLU A 116 -3.34 7.51 -13.26
CA GLU A 116 -4.35 7.51 -14.33
C GLU A 116 -3.83 6.82 -15.60
N LYS A 117 -2.59 7.13 -15.99
CA LYS A 117 -1.96 6.47 -17.16
C LYS A 117 -1.71 4.99 -16.89
N ALA A 118 -1.28 4.64 -15.67
CA ALA A 118 -1.09 3.25 -15.27
C ALA A 118 -2.38 2.44 -15.41
N ILE A 119 -3.52 2.97 -14.93
CA ILE A 119 -4.84 2.34 -15.06
C ILE A 119 -5.17 2.08 -16.53
N VAL A 120 -4.99 3.07 -17.41
CA VAL A 120 -5.28 2.92 -18.84
C VAL A 120 -4.45 1.81 -19.46
N VAL A 121 -3.12 1.84 -19.25
CA VAL A 121 -2.20 0.85 -19.85
C VAL A 121 -2.46 -0.56 -19.30
N LEU A 122 -2.69 -0.70 -18.00
CA LEU A 122 -2.96 -2.00 -17.37
C LEU A 122 -4.35 -2.53 -17.75
N SER A 123 -5.35 -1.66 -17.92
CA SER A 123 -6.68 -2.06 -18.37
C SER A 123 -6.64 -2.55 -19.82
N ASP A 124 -5.89 -1.87 -20.70
CA ASP A 124 -5.66 -2.32 -22.07
C ASP A 124 -4.94 -3.67 -22.12
N PHE A 125 -3.95 -3.87 -21.23
CA PHE A 125 -3.29 -5.16 -21.08
C PHE A 125 -4.27 -6.25 -20.65
N CYS A 126 -5.07 -6.01 -19.62
CA CYS A 126 -6.08 -6.96 -19.13
C CYS A 126 -7.10 -7.32 -20.20
N HIS A 127 -7.57 -6.35 -20.97
CA HIS A 127 -8.56 -6.59 -22.02
C HIS A 127 -8.03 -7.49 -23.15
N ARG A 128 -6.74 -7.41 -23.47
CA ARG A 128 -6.12 -8.17 -24.57
C ARG A 128 -5.52 -9.50 -24.12
N ASN A 129 -5.31 -9.70 -22.83
CA ASN A 129 -4.52 -10.81 -22.30
C ASN A 129 -5.20 -11.44 -21.06
N GLU A 130 -6.48 -11.80 -21.16
CA GLU A 130 -7.28 -12.34 -20.05
C GLU A 130 -6.70 -13.65 -19.47
N ASP A 131 -6.09 -14.50 -20.30
CA ASP A 131 -5.50 -15.78 -19.92
C ASP A 131 -4.01 -15.68 -19.53
N ASN A 132 -3.44 -14.48 -19.47
CA ASN A 132 -2.03 -14.28 -19.17
C ASN A 132 -1.74 -14.44 -17.67
N GLU A 133 -0.61 -15.07 -17.34
CA GLU A 133 -0.17 -15.25 -15.95
C GLU A 133 -0.03 -13.94 -15.14
N LEU A 134 0.22 -12.81 -15.83
CA LEU A 134 0.36 -11.48 -15.25
C LEU A 134 -0.99 -10.75 -15.06
N TYR A 135 -2.09 -11.34 -15.53
CA TYR A 135 -3.42 -10.72 -15.44
C TYR A 135 -3.81 -10.35 -13.99
N PRO A 136 -3.68 -11.25 -12.98
CA PRO A 136 -4.00 -10.91 -11.59
C PRO A 136 -3.07 -9.82 -11.03
N SER A 137 -1.80 -9.82 -11.47
CA SER A 137 -0.84 -8.78 -11.07
C SER A 137 -1.18 -7.42 -11.69
N ALA A 138 -1.67 -7.39 -12.91
CA ALA A 138 -2.14 -6.15 -13.54
C ALA A 138 -3.39 -5.61 -12.83
N LEU A 139 -4.36 -6.46 -12.52
CA LEU A 139 -5.52 -6.09 -11.70
C LEU A 139 -5.10 -5.52 -10.35
N PHE A 140 -4.12 -6.13 -9.70
CA PHE A 140 -3.60 -5.65 -8.42
C PHE A 140 -3.06 -4.22 -8.54
N TYR A 141 -2.26 -3.90 -9.54
CA TYR A 141 -1.74 -2.55 -9.72
C TYR A 141 -2.81 -1.53 -10.13
N ILE A 142 -3.86 -1.94 -10.87
CA ILE A 142 -5.03 -1.08 -11.11
C ILE A 142 -5.71 -0.74 -9.77
N ALA A 143 -5.92 -1.74 -8.92
CA ALA A 143 -6.52 -1.53 -7.59
C ALA A 143 -5.62 -0.66 -6.69
N GLU A 144 -4.29 -0.83 -6.73
CA GLU A 144 -3.35 0.04 -6.00
C GLU A 144 -3.44 1.50 -6.47
N CYS A 145 -3.58 1.75 -7.78
CA CYS A 145 -3.80 3.09 -8.29
C CYS A 145 -5.11 3.70 -7.75
N LEU A 146 -6.22 2.95 -7.79
CA LEU A 146 -7.51 3.38 -7.26
C LEU A 146 -7.46 3.60 -5.74
N PHE A 147 -6.79 2.72 -5.01
CA PHE A 147 -6.59 2.84 -3.56
C PHE A 147 -5.83 4.13 -3.22
N THR A 148 -4.79 4.46 -3.98
CA THR A 148 -4.01 5.68 -3.79
C THR A 148 -4.81 6.95 -4.13
N ASP A 149 -5.75 6.84 -5.08
CA ASP A 149 -6.70 7.90 -5.46
C ASP A 149 -7.94 7.95 -4.54
N TYR A 150 -7.91 7.26 -3.39
CA TYR A 150 -8.99 7.21 -2.40
C TYR A 150 -10.31 6.58 -2.90
N LYS A 151 -10.31 5.89 -4.02
CA LYS A 151 -11.43 5.13 -4.58
C LYS A 151 -11.47 3.72 -3.98
N TYR A 152 -11.78 3.67 -2.68
CA TYR A 152 -11.64 2.43 -1.89
C TYR A 152 -12.62 1.36 -2.33
N ASP A 153 -13.86 1.70 -2.63
CA ASP A 153 -14.91 0.74 -3.01
C ASP A 153 -14.57 0.05 -4.34
N GLU A 154 -14.08 0.82 -5.32
CA GLU A 154 -13.65 0.28 -6.60
C GLU A 154 -12.37 -0.57 -6.46
N ALA A 155 -11.44 -0.14 -5.61
CA ALA A 155 -10.23 -0.91 -5.32
C ALA A 155 -10.56 -2.23 -4.63
N GLU A 156 -11.44 -2.22 -3.62
CA GLU A 156 -11.89 -3.41 -2.88
C GLU A 156 -12.51 -4.45 -3.83
N ALA A 157 -13.42 -4.04 -4.71
CA ALA A 157 -14.03 -4.94 -5.66
C ALA A 157 -12.99 -5.66 -6.56
N ILE A 158 -11.91 -4.98 -6.95
CA ILE A 158 -10.83 -5.59 -7.73
C ILE A 158 -9.98 -6.52 -6.87
N TYR A 159 -9.65 -6.15 -5.63
CA TYR A 159 -8.93 -7.02 -4.70
C TYR A 159 -9.72 -8.30 -4.40
N GLU A 160 -11.03 -8.20 -4.14
CA GLU A 160 -11.92 -9.35 -3.94
C GLU A 160 -11.94 -10.26 -5.17
N ARG A 161 -11.97 -9.68 -6.37
CA ARG A 161 -11.87 -10.44 -7.61
C ARG A 161 -10.57 -11.22 -7.70
N ILE A 162 -9.44 -10.64 -7.29
CA ILE A 162 -8.14 -11.35 -7.27
C ILE A 162 -8.20 -12.53 -6.32
N VAL A 163 -8.69 -12.32 -5.09
CA VAL A 163 -8.77 -13.36 -4.06
C VAL A 163 -9.68 -14.51 -4.48
N THR A 164 -10.83 -14.20 -5.09
CA THR A 164 -11.85 -15.19 -5.43
C THR A 164 -11.58 -15.93 -6.74
N GLN A 165 -11.15 -15.22 -7.77
CA GLN A 165 -10.99 -15.79 -9.11
C GLN A 165 -9.56 -16.32 -9.37
N PHE A 166 -8.55 -15.80 -8.65
CA PHE A 166 -7.14 -16.16 -8.85
C PHE A 166 -6.44 -16.60 -7.55
N PRO A 167 -6.97 -17.62 -6.83
CA PRO A 167 -6.49 -17.99 -5.50
C PRO A 167 -5.03 -18.50 -5.48
N SER A 168 -4.48 -18.87 -6.63
CA SER A 168 -3.08 -19.28 -6.79
C SER A 168 -2.12 -18.14 -7.12
N SER A 169 -2.62 -16.91 -7.31
CA SER A 169 -1.79 -15.76 -7.61
C SER A 169 -0.92 -15.34 -6.43
N GLU A 170 0.31 -14.91 -6.70
CA GLU A 170 1.19 -14.30 -5.70
C GLU A 170 0.63 -13.03 -5.07
N LYS A 171 -0.38 -12.41 -5.70
CA LYS A 171 -1.01 -11.16 -5.24
C LYS A 171 -2.15 -11.37 -4.24
N VAL A 172 -2.58 -12.61 -4.01
CA VAL A 172 -3.72 -12.91 -3.10
C VAL A 172 -3.50 -12.36 -1.70
N ASN A 173 -2.35 -12.64 -1.08
CA ASN A 173 -2.06 -12.17 0.28
C ASN A 173 -2.03 -10.64 0.37
N ALA A 174 -1.44 -9.99 -0.65
CA ALA A 174 -1.40 -8.54 -0.71
C ALA A 174 -2.80 -7.93 -0.91
N ALA A 175 -3.63 -8.55 -1.75
CA ALA A 175 -5.01 -8.13 -1.97
C ALA A 175 -5.87 -8.30 -0.70
N GLN A 176 -5.77 -9.43 0.01
CA GLN A 176 -6.45 -9.65 1.29
C GLN A 176 -6.05 -8.58 2.32
N TYR A 177 -4.77 -8.30 2.44
CA TYR A 177 -4.28 -7.26 3.32
C TYR A 177 -4.88 -5.88 3.00
N ARG A 178 -5.03 -5.54 1.70
CA ARG A 178 -5.67 -4.28 1.28
C ARG A 178 -7.15 -4.23 1.61
N ILE A 179 -7.89 -5.33 1.43
CA ILE A 179 -9.30 -5.46 1.84
C ILE A 179 -9.44 -5.21 3.34
N GLU A 180 -8.60 -5.84 4.17
CA GLU A 180 -8.61 -5.63 5.60
C GLU A 180 -8.33 -4.17 5.99
N ASN A 181 -7.39 -3.51 5.32
CA ASN A 181 -7.09 -2.09 5.54
C ASN A 181 -8.28 -1.18 5.20
N ILE A 182 -8.98 -1.45 4.08
CA ILE A 182 -10.17 -0.70 3.68
C ILE A 182 -11.26 -0.89 4.73
N ALA A 183 -11.52 -2.13 5.15
CA ALA A 183 -12.50 -2.45 6.17
C ALA A 183 -12.16 -1.80 7.53
N GLN A 184 -10.90 -1.79 7.94
CA GLN A 184 -10.46 -1.11 9.15
C GLN A 184 -10.71 0.39 9.08
N ARG A 185 -10.33 1.03 7.97
CA ARG A 185 -10.58 2.44 7.74
C ARG A 185 -12.06 2.80 7.81
N SER A 186 -12.91 2.02 7.17
CA SER A 186 -14.37 2.22 7.22
C SER A 186 -14.91 2.13 8.67
N ARG A 187 -14.39 1.19 9.47
CA ARG A 187 -14.72 1.09 10.89
C ARG A 187 -14.27 2.32 11.69
N GLU A 188 -13.05 2.80 11.43
CA GLU A 188 -12.50 4.00 12.09
C GLU A 188 -13.33 5.25 11.76
N GLU A 189 -13.69 5.47 10.50
CA GLU A 189 -14.54 6.59 10.07
C GLU A 189 -15.91 6.54 10.75
N LYS A 190 -16.50 5.36 10.84
CA LYS A 190 -17.78 5.14 11.52
C LYS A 190 -17.69 5.42 13.02
N LEU A 191 -16.60 4.99 13.67
CA LEU A 191 -16.35 5.29 15.09
C LEU A 191 -16.18 6.78 15.35
N LEU A 192 -15.43 7.49 14.50
CA LEU A 192 -15.27 8.94 14.59
C LEU A 192 -16.60 9.68 14.42
N TYR A 193 -17.42 9.24 13.47
CA TYR A 193 -18.76 9.80 13.27
C TYR A 193 -19.65 9.62 14.52
N LEU A 194 -19.68 8.40 15.08
CA LEU A 194 -20.46 8.09 16.31
C LEU A 194 -19.95 8.90 17.51
N LEU A 195 -18.62 9.03 17.66
CA LEU A 195 -18.01 9.81 18.73
C LEU A 195 -18.44 11.30 18.63
N LYS A 196 -18.37 11.86 17.43
CA LYS A 196 -18.80 13.23 17.16
C LYS A 196 -20.29 13.43 17.52
N GLN A 197 -21.15 12.56 17.02
CA GLN A 197 -22.60 12.62 17.29
C GLN A 197 -22.90 12.50 18.79
N THR A 198 -22.23 11.57 19.49
CA THR A 198 -22.38 11.39 20.94
C THR A 198 -21.91 12.63 21.72
N GLY A 199 -20.82 13.26 21.28
CA GLY A 199 -20.34 14.52 21.86
C GLY A 199 -21.33 15.67 21.68
N GLU A 200 -21.92 15.83 20.51
CA GLU A 200 -22.94 16.86 20.23
C GLU A 200 -24.22 16.65 21.05
N GLU A 201 -24.70 15.39 21.16
CA GLU A 201 -25.85 15.04 21.99
C GLU A 201 -25.58 15.29 23.48
N TYR A 202 -24.35 14.97 23.95
CA TYR A 202 -23.95 15.23 25.32
C TYR A 202 -23.93 16.73 25.63
N LEU A 203 -23.39 17.56 24.74
CA LEU A 203 -23.38 19.02 24.91
C LEU A 203 -24.80 19.59 24.95
N SER A 204 -25.67 19.13 24.07
CA SER A 204 -27.08 19.54 24.04
C SER A 204 -27.82 19.14 25.32
N ALA A 205 -27.62 17.91 25.80
CA ALA A 205 -28.21 17.42 27.04
C ALA A 205 -27.67 18.20 28.27
N LYS A 206 -26.40 18.57 28.26
CA LYS A 206 -25.78 19.40 29.29
C LYS A 206 -26.38 20.81 29.32
N GLU A 207 -26.54 21.46 28.15
CA GLU A 207 -27.18 22.81 28.05
C GLU A 207 -28.63 22.78 28.54
N GLU A 208 -29.40 21.77 28.15
CA GLU A 208 -30.78 21.61 28.60
C GLU A 208 -30.85 21.36 30.11
N TYR A 209 -29.95 20.51 30.64
CA TYR A 209 -29.84 20.30 32.09
C TYR A 209 -29.45 21.56 32.85
N GLU A 210 -28.46 22.33 32.38
CA GLU A 210 -28.08 23.60 32.98
C GLU A 210 -29.24 24.61 32.96
N LYS A 211 -30.05 24.62 31.88
CA LYS A 211 -31.23 25.46 31.76
C LYS A 211 -32.33 25.06 32.78
N GLN A 212 -32.60 23.77 32.92
CA GLN A 212 -33.55 23.24 33.92
C GLN A 212 -33.05 23.55 35.33
N LEU A 213 -31.76 23.46 35.59
CA LEU A 213 -31.15 23.76 36.87
C LEU A 213 -31.31 25.25 37.25
N ARG A 214 -31.15 26.17 36.27
CA ARG A 214 -31.38 27.61 36.49
C ARG A 214 -32.83 27.91 36.82
N LEU A 215 -33.80 27.19 36.24
CA LEU A 215 -35.22 27.32 36.53
C LEU A 215 -35.61 26.78 37.92
N TYR A 216 -34.93 25.72 38.38
CA TYR A 216 -35.17 25.11 39.70
C TYR A 216 -34.50 25.83 40.87
N ASN A 217 -33.45 26.67 40.58
CA ASN A 217 -32.70 27.35 41.64
C ASN A 217 -33.44 28.48 42.32
N SER A 218 -34.70 28.80 41.93
CA SER A 218 -35.50 29.77 42.60
C SER A 218 -36.16 29.26 43.92
N ASP A 219 -36.38 27.93 44.06
CA ASP A 219 -37.26 27.45 45.15
C ASP A 219 -36.70 26.34 46.09
N ALA A 220 -35.47 25.83 45.92
CA ALA A 220 -35.01 24.78 46.79
C ALA A 220 -33.45 24.68 46.92
N ILE A 221 -32.87 25.52 47.72
CA ILE A 221 -31.43 25.78 47.75
C ILE A 221 -30.55 24.64 48.31
N ASN A 222 -31.04 23.81 49.21
CA ASN A 222 -30.14 22.86 49.93
C ASN A 222 -30.12 21.41 49.35
N SER A 223 -31.22 20.83 48.90
CA SER A 223 -31.24 19.46 48.35
C SER A 223 -30.74 19.40 46.88
N THR A 224 -30.85 20.52 46.16
CA THR A 224 -30.42 20.60 44.78
C THR A 224 -28.91 20.79 44.63
N ARG A 225 -28.24 21.36 45.66
CA ARG A 225 -26.80 21.59 45.66
C ARG A 225 -26.00 20.28 45.71
N ASP A 226 -26.46 19.32 46.55
CA ASP A 226 -25.77 18.04 46.66
C ASP A 226 -25.97 17.19 45.37
N LYS A 227 -27.15 17.23 44.77
CA LYS A 227 -27.40 16.59 43.46
C LYS A 227 -26.61 17.26 42.33
N LEU A 228 -26.36 18.59 42.43
CA LEU A 228 -25.53 19.31 41.45
C LEU A 228 -24.08 18.84 41.52
N ILE A 229 -23.53 18.71 42.73
CA ILE A 229 -22.14 18.26 42.96
C ILE A 229 -21.94 16.85 42.40
N GLU A 230 -22.89 15.94 42.64
CA GLU A 230 -22.81 14.58 42.15
C GLU A 230 -22.87 14.52 40.62
N THR A 231 -23.74 15.36 40.00
CA THR A 231 -23.83 15.38 38.52
C THR A 231 -22.64 16.03 37.86
N GLN A 232 -22.03 17.05 38.49
CA GLN A 232 -20.78 17.63 38.03
C GLN A 232 -19.61 16.61 38.08
N GLN A 233 -19.63 15.73 39.08
CA GLN A 233 -18.62 14.66 39.17
C GLN A 233 -18.83 13.64 38.04
N LYS A 234 -20.09 13.21 37.81
CA LYS A 234 -20.41 12.30 36.68
C LYS A 234 -20.04 12.89 35.30
N ASN A 235 -20.25 14.21 35.14
CA ASN A 235 -19.83 14.88 33.90
C ASN A 235 -18.31 14.85 33.71
N LYS A 236 -17.55 15.05 34.79
CA LYS A 236 -16.09 15.00 34.78
C LYS A 236 -15.59 13.58 34.41
N ASP A 237 -16.22 12.55 34.94
CA ASP A 237 -15.90 11.16 34.63
C ASP A 237 -16.18 10.81 33.15
N LEU A 238 -17.25 11.36 32.57
CA LEU A 238 -17.57 11.23 31.14
C LEU A 238 -16.57 11.98 30.25
N GLU A 239 -16.15 13.18 30.65
CA GLU A 239 -15.09 13.93 29.96
C GLU A 239 -13.76 13.18 29.98
N GLU A 240 -13.46 12.49 31.08
CA GLU A 240 -12.27 11.63 31.19
C GLU A 240 -12.35 10.41 30.25
N GLN A 241 -13.55 9.80 30.13
CA GLN A 241 -13.78 8.73 29.18
C GLN A 241 -13.66 9.18 27.74
N ILE A 242 -14.20 10.35 27.39
CA ILE A 242 -14.05 10.94 26.04
C ILE A 242 -12.57 11.17 25.72
N LYS A 243 -11.82 11.78 26.64
CA LYS A 243 -10.38 12.00 26.49
C LYS A 243 -9.58 10.70 26.33
N ASN A 244 -9.99 9.65 27.06
CA ASN A 244 -9.38 8.33 26.93
C ASN A 244 -9.67 7.70 25.55
N LEU A 245 -10.92 7.81 25.06
CA LEU A 245 -11.28 7.36 23.71
C LEU A 245 -10.55 8.14 22.61
N GLU A 246 -10.39 9.44 22.77
CA GLU A 246 -9.57 10.26 21.85
C GLU A 246 -8.10 9.82 21.84
N THR A 247 -7.55 9.49 23.02
CA THR A 247 -6.17 8.98 23.13
C THR A 247 -6.00 7.61 22.47
N GLN A 248 -7.02 6.74 22.61
CA GLN A 248 -7.01 5.42 21.93
C GLN A 248 -7.08 5.57 20.40
N ILE A 249 -7.89 6.48 19.89
CA ILE A 249 -7.97 6.79 18.47
C ILE A 249 -6.62 7.30 17.94
N GLU A 250 -5.94 8.15 18.71
CA GLU A 250 -4.63 8.67 18.29
C GLU A 250 -3.54 7.58 18.32
N THR A 251 -3.57 6.67 19.31
CA THR A 251 -2.66 5.51 19.34
C THR A 251 -2.90 4.57 18.18
N LEU A 252 -4.16 4.29 17.82
CA LEU A 252 -4.50 3.47 16.66
C LEU A 252 -4.05 4.10 15.34
N LYS A 253 -4.16 5.43 15.20
CA LYS A 253 -3.64 6.16 14.03
C LYS A 253 -2.11 6.08 13.96
N VAL A 254 -1.42 6.22 15.10
CA VAL A 254 0.04 6.10 15.16
C VAL A 254 0.48 4.65 14.86
N GLU A 255 -0.23 3.64 15.38
CA GLU A 255 0.02 2.24 15.05
C GLU A 255 -0.19 1.97 13.54
N GLN A 256 -1.23 2.52 12.94
CA GLN A 256 -1.47 2.41 11.50
C GLN A 256 -0.34 3.04 10.68
N LEU A 257 0.13 4.23 11.08
CA LEU A 257 1.27 4.89 10.46
C LEU A 257 2.58 4.11 10.66
N LEU A 258 2.79 3.53 11.85
CA LEU A 258 3.96 2.70 12.15
C LEU A 258 3.89 1.36 11.39
N TYR A 259 2.70 0.78 11.25
CA TYR A 259 2.46 -0.44 10.48
C TYR A 259 2.70 -0.20 8.98
N GLN A 260 2.20 0.92 8.43
CA GLN A 260 2.51 1.33 7.05
C GLN A 260 4.01 1.61 6.83
N ARG A 261 4.70 2.22 7.82
CA ARG A 261 6.16 2.38 7.79
C ARG A 261 6.89 1.06 7.96
N GLY A 262 6.39 0.16 8.79
CA GLY A 262 6.94 -1.19 9.00
C GLY A 262 6.84 -2.06 7.75
N LEU A 263 5.76 -1.93 6.98
CA LEU A 263 5.61 -2.63 5.70
C LEU A 263 6.59 -2.12 4.63
N ASN A 264 6.79 -0.80 4.58
CA ASN A 264 7.81 -0.22 3.71
C ASN A 264 9.24 -0.58 4.16
N ALA A 265 9.44 -0.83 5.46
CA ALA A 265 10.71 -1.30 6.01
C ALA A 265 10.89 -2.82 5.84
N ASN A 266 9.82 -3.63 5.93
CA ASN A 266 9.89 -5.08 5.71
C ASN A 266 10.06 -5.44 4.24
N ALA A 267 9.49 -4.69 3.32
CA ALA A 267 9.82 -4.80 1.90
C ALA A 267 11.31 -4.49 1.61
N ALA A 268 11.93 -3.68 2.47
CA ALA A 268 13.38 -3.42 2.45
C ALA A 268 14.19 -4.39 3.33
N ALA A 269 13.56 -5.07 4.31
CA ALA A 269 14.22 -5.95 5.28
C ALA A 269 14.15 -7.44 4.92
N GLU A 270 13.26 -7.88 4.04
CA GLU A 270 13.38 -9.21 3.39
C GLU A 270 14.68 -9.36 2.57
N ALA A 271 15.42 -8.23 2.42
CA ALA A 271 16.79 -8.24 1.89
C ALA A 271 17.86 -8.47 2.97
N LEU A 272 17.54 -8.46 4.26
CA LEU A 272 18.54 -8.51 5.36
C LEU A 272 17.94 -9.22 6.58
N GLU A 273 17.72 -10.52 6.55
CA GLU A 273 17.48 -11.25 7.79
C GLU A 273 18.35 -12.49 7.94
N ASN A 274 19.11 -12.41 9.01
CA ASN A 274 19.21 -13.38 10.09
C ASN A 274 19.96 -12.73 11.26
N ASP A 275 19.31 -12.49 12.39
CA ASP A 275 19.82 -12.92 13.70
C ASP A 275 19.02 -12.39 14.90
N ALA A 276 18.83 -13.32 15.82
CA ALA A 276 18.79 -13.18 17.27
C ALA A 276 17.50 -12.76 18.02
N SER A 277 17.02 -13.78 18.65
CA SER A 277 16.21 -14.00 19.83
C SER A 277 16.51 -13.17 21.10
N VAL A 278 15.53 -13.10 21.98
CA VAL A 278 15.53 -13.41 23.43
C VAL A 278 14.73 -12.41 24.32
N ASN A 279 13.69 -12.96 24.94
CA ASN A 279 13.19 -12.86 26.36
C ASN A 279 12.90 -11.46 26.98
N THR A 280 11.93 -11.28 27.80
CA THR A 280 11.32 -12.00 28.95
C THR A 280 10.13 -11.23 29.55
N GLU A 281 9.14 -12.00 30.02
CA GLU A 281 8.38 -11.97 31.28
C GLU A 281 7.75 -10.67 31.82
N ALA A 282 6.48 -10.68 31.93
CA ALA A 282 5.57 -10.99 33.03
C ALA A 282 5.58 -10.07 34.26
N ALA A 283 4.43 -9.55 34.57
CA ALA A 283 3.90 -9.54 35.93
C ALA A 283 2.41 -9.14 35.97
N GLU A 284 1.62 -10.05 36.52
CA GLU A 284 0.27 -9.90 37.05
C GLU A 284 0.22 -8.83 38.16
N ASN A 285 -0.92 -8.18 38.28
CA ASN A 285 -1.59 -8.15 39.59
C ASN A 285 -3.06 -7.79 39.51
N THR A 286 -3.84 -8.70 40.03
CA THR A 286 -5.22 -8.64 40.46
C THR A 286 -5.42 -7.73 41.65
N SER A 287 -6.53 -7.03 41.71
CA SER A 287 -7.29 -6.90 42.97
C SER A 287 -8.76 -6.58 42.66
N THR A 288 -9.56 -7.51 43.09
CA THR A 288 -11.02 -7.43 43.31
C THR A 288 -11.30 -6.50 44.46
N ASP A 289 -12.33 -5.69 44.37
CA ASP A 289 -13.16 -5.35 45.51
C ASP A 289 -14.64 -5.21 45.11
N GLU A 290 -15.46 -6.04 45.72
CA GLU A 290 -16.92 -6.04 45.62
C GLU A 290 -17.49 -5.01 46.59
N GLY A 291 -18.20 -4.05 46.10
CA GLY A 291 -19.07 -3.15 46.88
C GLY A 291 -20.49 -3.19 46.42
N LYS A 292 -21.32 -4.03 47.08
CA LYS A 292 -22.76 -3.99 46.96
C LYS A 292 -23.29 -2.63 47.40
N ALA A 293 -24.00 -1.95 46.57
CA ALA A 293 -24.94 -0.89 46.97
C ALA A 293 -26.28 -1.07 46.23
N SER A 294 -27.32 -1.02 47.03
CA SER A 294 -28.73 -1.21 46.84
C SER A 294 -29.32 -0.54 45.61
N GLU A 295 -30.23 -1.29 44.99
CA GLU A 295 -31.24 -0.81 44.04
C GLU A 295 -32.11 0.28 44.68
N GLU A 296 -31.97 1.49 44.17
CA GLU A 296 -33.03 2.51 44.20
C GLU A 296 -33.43 2.82 42.76
N ASP A 297 -34.69 2.59 42.50
CA ASP A 297 -35.44 2.77 41.25
C ASP A 297 -35.38 4.24 40.82
N TYR A 298 -34.35 4.61 40.05
CA TYR A 298 -34.29 5.89 39.37
C TYR A 298 -34.75 5.75 37.94
N ASN A 299 -35.82 6.44 37.63
CA ASN A 299 -36.34 6.64 36.30
C ASN A 299 -35.24 7.24 35.40
N GLU A 300 -34.46 6.37 34.80
CA GLU A 300 -33.28 6.71 33.96
C GLU A 300 -33.78 7.51 32.75
N ASN A 301 -33.37 8.76 32.67
CA ASN A 301 -33.71 9.68 31.57
C ASN A 301 -33.41 8.99 30.25
N GLU A 302 -34.35 9.03 29.31
CA GLU A 302 -34.28 8.32 28.01
C GLU A 302 -33.00 8.65 27.24
N ALA A 303 -32.45 9.87 27.41
CA ALA A 303 -31.16 10.27 26.87
C ALA A 303 -29.96 9.47 27.42
N VAL A 304 -30.01 9.10 28.73
CA VAL A 304 -28.95 8.26 29.36
C VAL A 304 -29.02 6.83 28.86
N LYS A 305 -30.22 6.32 28.59
CA LYS A 305 -30.41 4.96 27.99
C LYS A 305 -29.83 4.92 26.57
N ILE A 306 -30.09 5.96 25.77
CA ILE A 306 -29.53 6.10 24.41
C ILE A 306 -28.00 6.19 24.44
N LEU A 307 -27.42 6.99 25.37
CA LEU A 307 -25.98 7.13 25.55
C LEU A 307 -25.32 5.80 25.96
N LYS A 308 -25.92 5.06 26.88
CA LYS A 308 -25.43 3.70 27.28
C LYS A 308 -25.50 2.72 26.12
N ALA A 309 -26.58 2.75 25.34
CA ALA A 309 -26.70 1.88 24.16
C ALA A 309 -25.64 2.20 23.09
N LYS A 310 -25.34 3.48 22.87
CA LYS A 310 -24.29 3.91 21.92
C LYS A 310 -22.89 3.57 22.43
N ALA A 311 -22.61 3.76 23.73
CA ALA A 311 -21.34 3.36 24.33
C ALA A 311 -21.12 1.86 24.23
N PHE A 312 -22.16 1.05 24.43
CA PHE A 312 -22.10 -0.40 24.24
C PHE A 312 -21.80 -0.79 22.79
N LEU A 313 -22.42 -0.10 21.82
CA LEU A 313 -22.16 -0.35 20.39
C LEU A 313 -20.70 -0.01 20.01
N ILE A 314 -20.16 1.10 20.53
CA ILE A 314 -18.77 1.47 20.34
C ILE A 314 -17.84 0.41 20.95
N GLN A 315 -18.13 -0.08 22.14
CA GLN A 315 -17.34 -1.12 22.81
C GLN A 315 -17.38 -2.45 22.05
N GLN A 316 -18.52 -2.80 21.46
CA GLN A 316 -18.66 -4.00 20.62
C GLN A 316 -17.82 -3.87 19.34
N LEU A 317 -17.86 -2.73 18.67
CA LEU A 317 -17.04 -2.46 17.47
C LEU A 317 -15.53 -2.45 17.78
N MET A 318 -15.13 -1.98 18.97
CA MET A 318 -13.74 -2.04 19.44
C MET A 318 -13.28 -3.47 19.73
N ASN A 319 -14.16 -4.31 20.29
CA ASN A 319 -13.86 -5.72 20.55
C ASN A 319 -13.74 -6.52 19.26
N GLU A 320 -14.61 -6.29 18.28
CA GLU A 320 -14.49 -6.89 16.93
C GLU A 320 -13.17 -6.53 16.23
N ASN A 321 -12.66 -5.34 16.50
CA ASN A 321 -11.34 -4.90 15.99
C ASN A 321 -10.15 -5.59 16.67
N ASN A 322 -10.31 -6.02 17.93
CA ASN A 322 -9.27 -6.73 18.67
C ASN A 322 -9.26 -8.25 18.40
N GLU A 323 -10.39 -8.83 17.99
CA GLU A 323 -10.49 -10.25 17.62
C GLU A 323 -10.04 -10.52 16.17
N ALA A 324 -9.92 -9.46 15.35
CA ALA A 324 -9.41 -9.55 13.97
C ALA A 324 -7.88 -9.40 13.85
N LYS A 325 -7.15 -9.32 14.96
CA LYS A 325 -5.68 -9.34 15.04
C LYS A 325 -5.18 -10.71 15.48
#